data_99d91ef079cf44b9c0b643cdcb7dd087
#
_entry.id   99d91ef079cf44b9c0b643cdcb7dd087
#
_cell.length_a   1.000
_cell.length_b   1.000
_cell.length_c   1.000
_cell.angle_alpha   90.00
_cell.angle_beta   90.00
_cell.angle_gamma   90.00
#
_symmetry.space_group_name_H-M   'P 1'
#
loop_
_entity.id
_entity.type
_entity.pdbx_description
1 polymer ?
#
loop_
_entity_poly.entity_id
_entity_poly.type
_entity_poly.pdbx_seq_one_letter_code
_entity_poly.pdbx_strand_id
1 'polypeptide(L)'
;MYCRIVTGRSLKIALMSGLLLAGAFAGASVFAQEPPLTQTAKDPKLKWGPCPPFLPKGCGLAVLHGDPAKNNADVFFKVPANSIIPSHWHTSAERIVLISGELHVTYDGHKTAVLKPGTYAYGPAKLPHKAECKNAGPCILFIAFESPVDAVPSEGASKK
;
A
#
# COMPACT_ATOMS: atom_id res chain seq x y z
N MET A 1 22.67 -79.58 65.60
CA MET A 1 21.40 -79.36 64.82
C MET A 1 21.67 -78.19 63.89
N TYR A 2 21.52 -78.43 62.57
CA TYR A 2 22.09 -77.60 61.52
C TYR A 2 21.38 -76.24 61.29
N CYS A 3 22.19 -75.19 61.32
CA CYS A 3 21.80 -73.86 60.89
C CYS A 3 22.23 -73.67 59.43
N ARG A 4 21.30 -73.42 58.53
CA ARG A 4 21.57 -73.10 57.08
C ARG A 4 21.61 -71.61 56.94
N ILE A 5 22.77 -71.09 56.48
CA ILE A 5 22.94 -69.72 56.04
C ILE A 5 22.38 -69.54 54.64
N VAL A 6 21.45 -68.56 54.43
CA VAL A 6 20.95 -68.20 53.16
C VAL A 6 21.62 -66.87 52.70
N THR A 7 22.38 -66.98 51.61
CA THR A 7 23.15 -65.91 51.04
C THR A 7 22.21 -64.94 50.27
N GLY A 8 22.26 -63.67 50.66
CA GLY A 8 21.50 -62.58 49.99
C GLY A 8 22.08 -62.25 48.59
N ARG A 9 21.22 -62.23 47.62
CA ARG A 9 21.52 -61.70 46.26
C ARG A 9 21.37 -60.19 46.24
N SER A 10 22.49 -59.51 45.99
CA SER A 10 22.48 -58.05 45.70
C SER A 10 21.82 -57.74 44.42
N LEU A 11 20.70 -57.00 44.44
CA LEU A 11 20.00 -56.49 43.30
C LEU A 11 20.67 -55.16 42.83
N LYS A 12 21.38 -55.20 41.73
CA LYS A 12 21.94 -53.99 41.09
C LYS A 12 20.82 -53.24 40.36
N ILE A 13 20.43 -52.09 40.90
CA ILE A 13 19.54 -51.16 40.26
C ILE A 13 20.36 -50.35 39.24
N ALA A 14 20.10 -50.58 37.95
CA ALA A 14 20.65 -49.78 36.86
C ALA A 14 19.80 -48.49 36.72
N LEU A 15 20.40 -47.35 37.06
CA LEU A 15 19.82 -46.04 36.75
C LEU A 15 19.95 -45.81 35.23
N MET A 16 18.86 -45.92 34.49
CA MET A 16 18.76 -45.41 33.13
C MET A 16 18.52 -43.89 33.17
N SER A 17 19.58 -43.11 32.91
CA SER A 17 19.48 -41.68 32.67
C SER A 17 18.79 -41.44 31.33
N GLY A 18 17.49 -41.10 31.35
CA GLY A 18 16.75 -40.66 30.18
C GLY A 18 17.18 -39.26 29.76
N LEU A 19 17.89 -39.15 28.64
CA LEU A 19 18.26 -37.91 28.01
C LEU A 19 17.01 -37.34 27.27
N LEU A 20 16.32 -36.40 27.91
CA LEU A 20 15.24 -35.64 27.27
C LEU A 20 15.85 -34.71 26.21
N LEU A 21 15.80 -35.12 24.91
CA LEU A 21 16.02 -34.20 23.80
C LEU A 21 14.81 -33.26 23.71
N ALA A 22 14.95 -32.03 24.25
CA ALA A 22 14.03 -30.94 23.97
C ALA A 22 14.24 -30.48 22.51
N GLY A 23 13.46 -31.02 21.60
CA GLY A 23 13.42 -30.57 20.21
C GLY A 23 12.86 -29.15 20.16
N ALA A 24 13.74 -28.14 19.94
CA ALA A 24 13.31 -26.78 19.62
C ALA A 24 12.64 -26.80 18.22
N PHE A 25 11.32 -26.83 18.17
CA PHE A 25 10.57 -26.52 16.96
C PHE A 25 10.77 -25.04 16.67
N ALA A 26 11.77 -24.69 15.84
CA ALA A 26 11.85 -23.40 15.21
C ALA A 26 10.64 -23.30 14.25
N GLY A 27 9.57 -22.66 14.72
CA GLY A 27 8.40 -22.35 13.89
C GLY A 27 8.85 -21.41 12.77
N ALA A 28 9.07 -21.95 11.57
CA ALA A 28 9.22 -21.15 10.37
C ALA A 28 7.89 -20.41 10.17
N SER A 29 7.90 -19.09 10.37
CA SER A 29 6.77 -18.24 9.98
C SER A 29 6.61 -18.35 8.48
N VAL A 30 5.66 -19.17 8.03
CA VAL A 30 5.25 -19.20 6.63
C VAL A 30 4.50 -17.89 6.39
N PHE A 31 5.20 -16.88 5.84
CA PHE A 31 4.53 -15.72 5.29
C PHE A 31 3.66 -16.22 4.15
N ALA A 32 2.34 -16.19 4.34
CA ALA A 32 1.41 -16.49 3.27
C ALA A 32 1.68 -15.51 2.13
N GLN A 33 2.08 -16.03 0.97
CA GLN A 33 2.27 -15.20 -0.22
C GLN A 33 0.93 -14.61 -0.62
N GLU A 34 0.90 -13.29 -0.84
CA GLU A 34 -0.31 -12.62 -1.34
C GLU A 34 -0.68 -13.16 -2.73
N PRO A 35 -1.98 -13.38 -2.99
CA PRO A 35 -2.41 -13.85 -4.31
C PRO A 35 -2.21 -12.76 -5.36
N PRO A 36 -1.99 -13.13 -6.64
CA PRO A 36 -1.90 -12.16 -7.73
C PRO A 36 -3.23 -11.40 -7.87
N LEU A 37 -3.13 -10.12 -8.16
CA LEU A 37 -4.27 -9.21 -8.31
C LEU A 37 -4.32 -8.66 -9.73
N THR A 38 -5.54 -8.61 -10.32
CA THR A 38 -5.81 -7.96 -11.60
C THR A 38 -7.08 -7.14 -11.47
N GLN A 39 -6.98 -5.83 -11.71
CA GLN A 39 -8.12 -4.90 -11.59
C GLN A 39 -8.09 -3.87 -12.72
N THR A 40 -9.26 -3.44 -13.15
CA THR A 40 -9.43 -2.31 -14.07
C THR A 40 -10.18 -1.19 -13.39
N ALA A 41 -10.05 0.04 -13.87
CA ALA A 41 -10.77 1.19 -13.33
C ALA A 41 -12.31 1.08 -13.47
N LYS A 42 -12.80 0.09 -14.23
CA LYS A 42 -14.24 -0.21 -14.43
C LYS A 42 -14.71 -1.40 -13.59
N ASP A 43 -13.82 -2.01 -12.78
CA ASP A 43 -14.20 -3.15 -11.96
C ASP A 43 -15.29 -2.72 -10.95
N PRO A 44 -16.46 -3.37 -10.95
CA PRO A 44 -17.56 -3.04 -10.03
C PRO A 44 -17.23 -3.35 -8.56
N LYS A 45 -16.19 -4.14 -8.29
CA LYS A 45 -15.72 -4.46 -6.94
C LYS A 45 -14.84 -3.36 -6.34
N LEU A 46 -14.37 -2.38 -7.13
CA LEU A 46 -13.59 -1.27 -6.61
C LEU A 46 -14.40 -0.45 -5.62
N LYS A 47 -13.83 -0.25 -4.45
CA LYS A 47 -14.42 0.58 -3.39
C LYS A 47 -13.84 1.99 -3.49
N TRP A 48 -14.61 2.89 -4.10
CA TRP A 48 -14.25 4.28 -4.21
C TRP A 48 -14.58 5.03 -2.92
N GLY A 49 -13.54 5.50 -2.22
CA GLY A 49 -13.66 6.39 -1.07
C GLY A 49 -13.68 7.87 -1.49
N PRO A 50 -14.10 8.78 -0.59
CA PRO A 50 -14.08 10.21 -0.84
C PRO A 50 -12.64 10.75 -0.85
N CYS A 51 -12.46 11.86 -1.59
CA CYS A 51 -11.22 12.63 -1.52
C CYS A 51 -11.27 13.69 -0.39
N PRO A 52 -10.12 14.26 -0.02
CA PRO A 52 -10.08 15.45 0.84
C PRO A 52 -10.99 16.56 0.32
N PRO A 53 -11.65 17.36 1.21
CA PRO A 53 -12.68 18.33 0.82
C PRO A 53 -12.24 19.45 -0.14
N PHE A 54 -10.94 19.74 -0.21
CA PHE A 54 -10.41 20.77 -1.10
C PHE A 54 -10.29 20.28 -2.56
N LEU A 55 -10.34 18.97 -2.81
CA LEU A 55 -10.32 18.40 -4.15
C LEU A 55 -11.72 18.47 -4.82
N PRO A 56 -11.78 18.33 -6.14
CA PRO A 56 -13.04 18.52 -6.87
C PRO A 56 -14.17 17.62 -6.37
N LYS A 57 -15.37 18.17 -6.27
CA LYS A 57 -16.56 17.38 -5.94
C LYS A 57 -16.73 16.24 -6.96
N GLY A 58 -17.03 15.04 -6.48
CA GLY A 58 -17.18 13.85 -7.32
C GLY A 58 -15.85 13.13 -7.60
N CYS A 59 -14.75 13.58 -7.01
CA CYS A 59 -13.53 12.81 -7.05
C CYS A 59 -13.63 11.56 -6.15
N GLY A 60 -12.82 10.56 -6.44
CA GLY A 60 -12.74 9.33 -5.67
C GLY A 60 -11.36 8.72 -5.70
N LEU A 61 -11.03 8.00 -4.63
CA LEU A 61 -9.81 7.23 -4.50
C LEU A 61 -10.16 5.78 -4.20
N ALA A 62 -9.58 4.84 -4.94
CA ALA A 62 -9.75 3.41 -4.68
C ALA A 62 -8.38 2.77 -4.45
N VAL A 63 -8.21 2.14 -3.28
CA VAL A 63 -6.99 1.39 -2.97
C VAL A 63 -6.99 0.08 -3.77
N LEU A 64 -5.92 -0.17 -4.50
CA LEU A 64 -5.71 -1.38 -5.30
C LEU A 64 -4.89 -2.40 -4.53
N HIS A 65 -3.80 -1.94 -3.91
CA HIS A 65 -2.88 -2.77 -3.15
C HIS A 65 -2.23 -1.95 -2.03
N GLY A 66 -1.88 -2.65 -0.95
CA GLY A 66 -1.25 -2.04 0.23
C GLY A 66 -2.22 -1.33 1.17
N ASP A 67 -1.67 -0.67 2.15
CA ASP A 67 -2.39 0.12 3.17
C ASP A 67 -2.07 1.60 2.93
N PRO A 68 -3.07 2.46 2.63
CA PRO A 68 -2.81 3.88 2.36
C PRO A 68 -2.22 4.65 3.53
N ALA A 69 -2.28 4.11 4.75
CA ALA A 69 -1.61 4.67 5.93
C ALA A 69 -0.15 4.24 6.07
N LYS A 70 0.35 3.40 5.17
CA LYS A 70 1.71 2.85 5.17
C LYS A 70 2.43 3.14 3.86
N ASN A 71 3.69 2.73 3.78
CA ASN A 71 4.49 2.83 2.56
C ASN A 71 4.01 1.83 1.50
N ASN A 72 4.22 2.17 0.23
CA ASN A 72 3.97 1.33 -0.94
C ASN A 72 2.47 1.01 -1.15
N ALA A 73 1.64 2.04 -1.23
CA ALA A 73 0.25 1.92 -1.60
C ALA A 73 0.03 2.25 -3.09
N ASP A 74 -0.76 1.42 -3.76
CA ASP A 74 -1.22 1.61 -5.13
C ASP A 74 -2.69 2.00 -5.14
N VAL A 75 -3.04 3.05 -5.87
CA VAL A 75 -4.40 3.56 -5.92
C VAL A 75 -4.85 3.90 -7.33
N PHE A 76 -6.16 3.86 -7.56
CA PHE A 76 -6.78 4.67 -8.61
C PHE A 76 -7.32 5.96 -8.02
N PHE A 77 -7.01 7.07 -8.68
CA PHE A 77 -7.59 8.39 -8.41
C PHE A 77 -8.44 8.81 -9.59
N LYS A 78 -9.66 9.28 -9.33
CA LYS A 78 -10.63 9.68 -10.35
C LYS A 78 -11.15 11.07 -10.07
N VAL A 79 -11.20 11.91 -11.11
CA VAL A 79 -11.87 13.21 -11.08
C VAL A 79 -12.82 13.35 -12.28
N PRO A 80 -13.96 14.04 -12.12
CA PRO A 80 -14.85 14.32 -13.25
C PRO A 80 -14.16 15.11 -14.36
N ALA A 81 -14.69 15.02 -15.58
CA ALA A 81 -14.30 15.92 -16.66
C ALA A 81 -14.50 17.39 -16.27
N ASN A 82 -13.71 18.28 -16.84
CA ASN A 82 -13.73 19.73 -16.58
C ASN A 82 -13.50 20.10 -15.11
N SER A 83 -12.74 19.26 -14.38
CA SER A 83 -12.38 19.51 -12.98
C SER A 83 -11.03 20.19 -12.86
N ILE A 84 -10.95 21.18 -11.97
CA ILE A 84 -9.70 21.79 -11.56
C ILE A 84 -9.25 21.15 -10.24
N ILE A 85 -8.06 20.58 -10.22
CA ILE A 85 -7.41 20.08 -9.03
C ILE A 85 -6.54 21.22 -8.48
N PRO A 86 -6.91 21.79 -7.32
CA PRO A 86 -6.18 22.93 -6.74
C PRO A 86 -4.73 22.62 -6.43
N SER A 87 -3.91 23.66 -6.26
CA SER A 87 -2.52 23.50 -5.89
C SER A 87 -2.39 22.77 -4.56
N HIS A 88 -1.63 21.70 -4.56
CA HIS A 88 -1.37 20.86 -3.40
C HIS A 88 -0.04 20.13 -3.58
N TRP A 89 0.42 19.44 -2.55
CA TRP A 89 1.60 18.60 -2.57
C TRP A 89 1.36 17.31 -1.77
N HIS A 90 2.22 16.34 -1.93
CA HIS A 90 2.19 15.07 -1.20
C HIS A 90 3.48 14.87 -0.41
N THR A 91 3.39 14.26 0.77
CA THR A 91 4.59 13.85 1.53
C THR A 91 5.39 12.80 0.76
N SER A 92 4.69 11.93 0.01
CA SER A 92 5.26 10.93 -0.88
C SER A 92 5.61 11.51 -2.26
N ALA A 93 6.57 10.91 -2.92
CA ALA A 93 6.64 10.97 -4.38
C ALA A 93 5.49 10.13 -4.99
N GLU A 94 5.05 10.52 -6.17
CA GLU A 94 4.01 9.85 -6.95
C GLU A 94 4.55 9.31 -8.26
N ARG A 95 4.28 8.05 -8.57
CA ARG A 95 4.46 7.47 -9.90
C ARG A 95 3.10 7.29 -10.54
N ILE A 96 2.84 8.07 -11.56
CA ILE A 96 1.51 8.26 -12.16
C ILE A 96 1.47 7.65 -13.54
N VAL A 97 0.38 6.95 -13.86
CA VAL A 97 0.01 6.62 -15.25
C VAL A 97 -1.43 7.07 -15.48
N LEU A 98 -1.66 7.91 -16.48
CA LEU A 98 -3.02 8.25 -16.88
C LEU A 98 -3.67 7.05 -17.58
N ILE A 99 -4.83 6.61 -17.06
CA ILE A 99 -5.61 5.48 -17.59
C ILE A 99 -6.69 5.97 -18.55
N SER A 100 -7.35 7.09 -18.25
CA SER A 100 -8.39 7.68 -19.11
C SER A 100 -8.46 9.19 -18.98
N GLY A 101 -9.06 9.85 -19.95
CA GLY A 101 -9.21 11.30 -20.03
C GLY A 101 -7.97 11.99 -20.60
N GLU A 102 -7.88 13.29 -20.38
CA GLU A 102 -6.72 14.14 -20.66
C GLU A 102 -6.47 15.03 -19.46
N LEU A 103 -5.27 14.94 -18.87
CA LEU A 103 -4.89 15.69 -17.69
C LEU A 103 -3.76 16.64 -18.01
N HIS A 104 -3.96 17.92 -17.71
CA HIS A 104 -2.91 18.94 -17.76
C HIS A 104 -2.39 19.18 -16.36
N VAL A 105 -1.13 18.83 -16.07
CA VAL A 105 -0.49 19.00 -14.76
C VAL A 105 0.63 20.02 -14.83
N THR A 106 0.68 20.91 -13.83
CA THR A 106 1.73 21.93 -13.69
C THR A 106 2.34 21.84 -12.33
N TYR A 107 3.59 21.44 -12.25
CA TYR A 107 4.42 21.51 -11.05
C TYR A 107 5.04 22.89 -10.92
N ASP A 108 5.19 23.38 -9.69
CA ASP A 108 5.78 24.70 -9.44
C ASP A 108 7.18 24.81 -10.06
N GLY A 109 7.42 25.91 -10.77
CA GLY A 109 8.67 26.13 -11.50
C GLY A 109 8.79 25.37 -12.83
N HIS A 110 7.80 24.57 -13.23
CA HIS A 110 7.85 23.76 -14.46
C HIS A 110 6.73 24.15 -15.45
N LYS A 111 6.95 23.78 -16.72
CA LYS A 111 5.91 23.91 -17.74
C LYS A 111 4.82 22.87 -17.55
N THR A 112 3.60 23.23 -17.94
CA THR A 112 2.46 22.31 -17.97
C THR A 112 2.77 21.10 -18.86
N ALA A 113 2.60 19.90 -18.30
CA ALA A 113 2.65 18.64 -19.04
C ALA A 113 1.22 18.19 -19.38
N VAL A 114 1.03 17.69 -20.59
CA VAL A 114 -0.24 17.12 -21.05
C VAL A 114 -0.12 15.60 -21.00
N LEU A 115 -0.91 14.97 -20.14
CA LEU A 115 -0.96 13.53 -20.02
C LEU A 115 -2.16 12.99 -20.80
N LYS A 116 -1.92 11.96 -21.59
CA LYS A 116 -2.91 11.14 -22.31
C LYS A 116 -2.84 9.70 -21.81
N PRO A 117 -3.84 8.86 -22.05
CA PRO A 117 -3.82 7.46 -21.63
C PRO A 117 -2.51 6.77 -22.02
N GLY A 118 -1.87 6.10 -21.02
CA GLY A 118 -0.56 5.47 -21.15
C GLY A 118 0.64 6.39 -20.86
N THR A 119 0.43 7.70 -20.63
CA THR A 119 1.52 8.61 -20.26
C THR A 119 1.93 8.36 -18.82
N TYR A 120 3.24 8.14 -18.61
CA TYR A 120 3.88 8.11 -17.28
C TYR A 120 4.29 9.52 -16.87
N ALA A 121 4.06 9.87 -15.60
CA ALA A 121 4.56 11.08 -14.96
C ALA A 121 5.14 10.76 -13.58
N TYR A 122 6.12 11.53 -13.15
CA TYR A 122 6.72 11.46 -11.84
C TYR A 122 6.52 12.79 -11.12
N GLY A 123 5.84 12.76 -9.98
CA GLY A 123 5.69 13.89 -9.06
C GLY A 123 6.65 13.76 -7.89
N PRO A 124 7.67 14.64 -7.76
CA PRO A 124 8.55 14.63 -6.60
C PRO A 124 7.79 14.89 -5.30
N ALA A 125 8.26 14.25 -4.21
CA ALA A 125 7.76 14.53 -2.88
C ALA A 125 7.84 16.03 -2.55
N LYS A 126 6.79 16.55 -1.94
CA LYS A 126 6.66 17.94 -1.44
C LYS A 126 6.74 19.04 -2.52
N LEU A 127 6.74 18.69 -3.80
CA LEU A 127 6.68 19.67 -4.87
C LEU A 127 5.22 20.06 -5.15
N PRO A 128 4.81 21.33 -4.91
CA PRO A 128 3.45 21.77 -5.18
C PRO A 128 3.11 21.64 -6.66
N HIS A 129 1.89 21.22 -6.92
CA HIS A 129 1.36 21.09 -8.27
C HIS A 129 -0.15 21.29 -8.31
N LYS A 130 -0.64 21.65 -9.47
CA LYS A 130 -2.06 21.74 -9.81
C LYS A 130 -2.34 21.00 -11.10
N ALA A 131 -3.58 20.59 -11.30
CA ALA A 131 -3.95 19.93 -12.54
C ALA A 131 -5.36 20.31 -13.00
N GLU A 132 -5.64 20.04 -14.28
CA GLU A 132 -6.96 20.21 -14.88
C GLU A 132 -7.29 18.94 -15.68
N CYS A 133 -8.39 18.30 -15.33
CA CYS A 133 -8.97 17.25 -16.14
C CYS A 133 -9.82 17.88 -17.21
N LYS A 134 -9.48 17.68 -18.48
CA LYS A 134 -10.15 18.27 -19.63
C LYS A 134 -11.46 17.53 -19.94
N ASN A 135 -12.14 17.97 -20.98
CA ASN A 135 -13.47 17.46 -21.40
C ASN A 135 -13.47 16.03 -21.96
N ALA A 136 -12.30 15.43 -22.21
CA ALA A 136 -12.18 14.02 -22.64
C ALA A 136 -12.32 13.01 -21.48
N GLY A 137 -12.70 13.49 -20.28
CA GLY A 137 -12.71 12.70 -19.06
C GLY A 137 -14.00 11.93 -18.77
N PRO A 138 -14.06 11.24 -17.60
CA PRO A 138 -13.28 11.52 -16.40
C PRO A 138 -11.79 11.13 -16.56
N CYS A 139 -10.94 11.88 -15.84
CA CYS A 139 -9.56 11.47 -15.69
C CYS A 139 -9.45 10.39 -14.62
N ILE A 140 -8.83 9.29 -14.97
CA ILE A 140 -8.49 8.22 -14.03
C ILE A 140 -7.00 8.00 -14.11
N LEU A 141 -6.35 8.06 -12.95
CA LEU A 141 -4.92 7.87 -12.79
C LEU A 141 -4.67 6.61 -11.96
N PHE A 142 -3.70 5.81 -12.36
CA PHE A 142 -3.00 4.93 -11.44
C PHE A 142 -1.90 5.73 -10.78
N ILE A 143 -1.80 5.64 -9.46
CA ILE A 143 -0.74 6.29 -8.68
C ILE A 143 -0.14 5.29 -7.71
N ALA A 144 1.19 5.12 -7.77
CA ALA A 144 1.95 4.40 -6.76
C ALA A 144 2.65 5.40 -5.83
N PHE A 145 2.34 5.30 -4.53
CA PHE A 145 2.94 6.11 -3.47
C PHE A 145 4.04 5.35 -2.75
N GLU A 146 5.16 6.02 -2.48
CA GLU A 146 6.29 5.42 -1.73
C GLU A 146 6.09 5.51 -0.21
N SER A 147 5.41 6.56 0.25
CA SER A 147 5.06 6.82 1.65
C SER A 147 3.54 6.87 1.80
N PRO A 148 2.99 7.01 3.01
CA PRO A 148 1.55 7.10 3.21
C PRO A 148 0.86 8.09 2.27
N VAL A 149 -0.34 7.71 1.82
CA VAL A 149 -1.14 8.52 0.89
C VAL A 149 -1.68 9.75 1.61
N ASP A 150 -1.30 10.91 1.15
CA ASP A 150 -1.84 12.18 1.62
C ASP A 150 -2.02 13.17 0.46
N ALA A 151 -2.68 14.30 0.73
CA ALA A 151 -2.69 15.46 -0.13
C ALA A 151 -2.85 16.70 0.75
N VAL A 152 -1.90 17.61 0.68
CA VAL A 152 -1.83 18.81 1.51
C VAL A 152 -2.05 20.03 0.63
N PRO A 153 -3.08 20.87 0.90
CA PRO A 153 -3.29 22.10 0.15
C PRO A 153 -2.07 23.01 0.24
N SER A 154 -1.64 23.59 -0.88
CA SER A 154 -0.64 24.64 -0.85
C SER A 154 -1.22 25.94 -0.30
N GLU A 155 -0.42 26.76 0.39
CA GLU A 155 -0.84 28.06 0.88
C GLU A 155 -1.37 28.91 -0.28
N GLY A 156 -2.60 29.40 -0.15
CA GLY A 156 -3.32 30.13 -1.20
C GLY A 156 -4.37 29.34 -1.97
N ALA A 157 -4.41 28.01 -1.89
CA ALA A 157 -5.45 27.19 -2.52
C ALA A 157 -6.83 27.28 -1.82
N SER A 158 -6.88 27.84 -0.61
CA SER A 158 -8.06 27.87 0.28
C SER A 158 -8.92 29.14 0.18
N LYS A 159 -8.69 30.03 -0.79
CA LYS A 159 -9.49 31.26 -0.95
C LYS A 159 -10.12 31.33 -2.33
N LYS A 160 -11.23 30.61 -2.51
CA LYS A 160 -12.33 30.99 -3.42
C LYS A 160 -13.61 30.34 -2.97
#